data_d6d09164a3929834c22b2f0ed5094a1f
#
_entry.id   d6d09164a3929834c22b2f0ed5094a1f
#
_cell.length_a   1.000
_cell.length_b   1.000
_cell.length_c   1.000
_cell.angle_alpha   90.00
_cell.angle_beta   90.00
_cell.angle_gamma   90.00
#
_symmetry.space_group_name_H-M   'P 1'
#
loop_
_entity.id
_entity.type
_entity.pdbx_description
1 polymer ?
#
loop_
_entity_poly.entity_id
_entity_poly.type
_entity_poly.pdbx_seq_one_letter_code
_entity_poly.pdbx_strand_id
1 'polypeptide(L)'
;MNVPSPLPKLTTKEFAEAEELLAGGRAQALRKARYFSSVAYKIVPRAIDATPEIFTAGVTERGIMLWSPHYLLGRLPPDWFEAGKAPARLTPEKVAGLWLHEVLHLVNTHARRRGSRDPKLFNVAGDLAINPSVREIGCELPDGGVWPKEFGWDENLTADEYYALLEKLVQQRNGGCSGSDGDQQQKGKKSRGKDQWQPSKGDPNGAGKPQPGKGWCGSCAGHAVPDEPGEGDTEGRSDAEMERAVKEFAEAAKAAAAHGRGSVPAGILRLVDELLKPPKVPWRKKLGTVARRAVAWAAGAVDTRYDAPSRRQGGIGYGPGVPVLSRLRAKVPRVAVAVDTSGSMGDEELARAVAETVGIAKAVGAAVQLYSCDAAVHAAAPVKNFADIKRNLKGGGGTYFQPVLDALEKLVQKPDVLIYVTDGGNFDTCKKPRGIRVVWVLVGKHRCRPNGVDFGDVVEIDED
;
A
#
# COMPACT_ATOMS: atom_id res chain seq x y z
N MET A 1 -11.27 35.33 22.12
CA MET A 1 -11.56 33.89 21.92
C MET A 1 -11.84 33.34 23.30
N ASN A 2 -13.04 32.80 23.53
CA ASN A 2 -13.35 32.14 24.80
C ASN A 2 -12.49 30.85 24.87
N VAL A 3 -11.83 30.67 26.01
CA VAL A 3 -11.13 29.43 26.29
C VAL A 3 -12.20 28.34 26.48
N PRO A 4 -12.10 27.16 25.78
CA PRO A 4 -13.08 26.10 25.98
C PRO A 4 -13.13 25.64 27.42
N SER A 5 -14.35 25.30 27.89
CA SER A 5 -14.54 24.79 29.26
C SER A 5 -13.68 23.52 29.49
N PRO A 6 -13.11 23.38 30.69
CA PRO A 6 -12.32 22.20 31.01
C PRO A 6 -13.21 20.93 31.06
N LEU A 7 -12.62 19.80 30.75
CA LEU A 7 -13.28 18.51 30.81
C LEU A 7 -13.70 18.20 32.28
N PRO A 8 -14.96 17.84 32.58
CA PRO A 8 -15.39 17.50 33.94
C PRO A 8 -14.68 16.21 34.41
N LYS A 9 -14.26 16.16 35.67
CA LYS A 9 -13.69 14.93 36.25
C LYS A 9 -14.76 13.87 36.41
N LEU A 10 -14.51 12.67 35.87
CA LEU A 10 -15.38 11.52 36.12
C LEU A 10 -15.05 10.88 37.47
N THR A 11 -16.06 10.41 38.14
CA THR A 11 -15.93 9.57 39.34
C THR A 11 -15.51 8.15 38.92
N THR A 12 -14.90 7.38 39.82
CA THR A 12 -14.53 5.96 39.57
C THR A 12 -15.74 5.13 39.13
N LYS A 13 -16.96 5.45 39.68
CA LYS A 13 -18.18 4.76 39.28
C LYS A 13 -18.60 5.11 37.85
N GLU A 14 -18.52 6.36 37.44
CA GLU A 14 -18.85 6.80 36.07
C GLU A 14 -17.83 6.20 35.07
N PHE A 15 -16.55 6.13 35.44
CA PHE A 15 -15.55 5.49 34.58
C PHE A 15 -15.85 4.01 34.36
N ALA A 16 -16.14 3.27 35.44
CA ALA A 16 -16.53 1.86 35.36
C ALA A 16 -17.81 1.64 34.52
N GLU A 17 -18.81 2.56 34.64
CA GLU A 17 -20.00 2.54 33.83
C GLU A 17 -19.71 2.74 32.34
N ALA A 18 -18.75 3.60 32.00
CA ALA A 18 -18.32 3.80 30.61
C ALA A 18 -17.61 2.57 30.04
N GLU A 19 -16.76 1.89 30.83
CA GLU A 19 -16.13 0.63 30.47
C GLU A 19 -17.14 -0.49 30.23
N GLU A 20 -18.14 -0.63 31.10
CA GLU A 20 -19.23 -1.59 30.94
C GLU A 20 -20.04 -1.31 29.66
N LEU A 21 -20.33 -0.04 29.39
CA LEU A 21 -21.04 0.38 28.17
C LEU A 21 -20.23 0.03 26.91
N LEU A 22 -18.92 0.27 26.91
CA LEU A 22 -18.04 -0.10 25.80
C LEU A 22 -18.00 -1.62 25.60
N ALA A 23 -17.85 -2.39 26.68
CA ALA A 23 -17.82 -3.87 26.63
C ALA A 23 -19.16 -4.42 26.13
N GLY A 24 -20.28 -3.86 26.59
CA GLY A 24 -21.62 -4.21 26.14
C GLY A 24 -21.85 -3.94 24.66
N GLY A 25 -21.43 -2.75 24.19
CA GLY A 25 -21.48 -2.39 22.78
C GLY A 25 -20.66 -3.32 21.89
N ARG A 26 -19.41 -3.62 22.29
CA ARG A 26 -18.56 -4.60 21.60
C ARG A 26 -19.21 -5.99 21.52
N ALA A 27 -19.75 -6.48 22.63
CA ALA A 27 -20.44 -7.77 22.66
C ALA A 27 -21.66 -7.78 21.73
N GLN A 28 -22.41 -6.70 21.66
CA GLN A 28 -23.56 -6.55 20.78
C GLN A 28 -23.14 -6.51 19.31
N ALA A 29 -22.08 -5.78 18.95
CA ALA A 29 -21.52 -5.75 17.62
C ALA A 29 -21.12 -7.16 17.14
N LEU A 30 -20.44 -7.93 18.00
CA LEU A 30 -20.02 -9.30 17.69
C LEU A 30 -21.18 -10.30 17.63
N ARG A 31 -22.28 -10.07 18.33
CA ARG A 31 -23.50 -10.90 18.14
C ARG A 31 -24.09 -10.71 16.75
N LYS A 32 -24.06 -9.50 16.20
CA LYS A 32 -24.57 -9.19 14.86
C LYS A 32 -23.61 -9.62 13.74
N ALA A 33 -22.31 -9.46 13.96
CA ALA A 33 -21.28 -9.73 12.95
C ALA A 33 -20.08 -10.51 13.54
N ARG A 34 -20.30 -11.81 13.77
CA ARG A 34 -19.32 -12.71 14.40
C ARG A 34 -18.00 -12.83 13.64
N TYR A 35 -18.02 -12.58 12.34
CA TYR A 35 -16.83 -12.65 11.51
C TYR A 35 -15.77 -11.60 11.86
N PHE A 36 -16.11 -10.58 12.66
CA PHE A 36 -15.12 -9.65 13.23
C PHE A 36 -14.35 -10.18 14.44
N SER A 37 -14.65 -11.40 14.93
CA SER A 37 -14.07 -11.91 16.19
C SER A 37 -12.54 -11.93 16.17
N SER A 38 -11.91 -12.36 15.09
CA SER A 38 -10.44 -12.41 14.98
C SER A 38 -9.78 -11.05 15.21
N VAL A 39 -10.32 -9.99 14.59
CA VAL A 39 -9.84 -8.62 14.77
C VAL A 39 -10.20 -8.09 16.15
N ALA A 40 -11.44 -8.34 16.60
CA ALA A 40 -11.93 -7.91 17.89
C ALA A 40 -11.04 -8.36 19.07
N TYR A 41 -10.56 -9.60 19.05
CA TYR A 41 -9.66 -10.13 20.08
C TYR A 41 -8.26 -9.49 20.08
N LYS A 42 -7.88 -8.85 18.99
CA LYS A 42 -6.59 -8.14 18.88
C LYS A 42 -6.67 -6.68 19.32
N ILE A 43 -7.88 -6.11 19.38
CA ILE A 43 -8.07 -4.72 19.78
C ILE A 43 -7.85 -4.56 21.28
N VAL A 44 -7.01 -3.58 21.64
CA VAL A 44 -6.73 -3.16 23.01
C VAL A 44 -7.42 -1.81 23.23
N PRO A 45 -8.48 -1.74 24.07
CA PRO A 45 -9.14 -0.49 24.38
C PRO A 45 -8.28 0.35 25.32
N ARG A 46 -8.14 1.65 25.02
CA ARG A 46 -7.43 2.64 25.85
C ARG A 46 -8.31 3.86 26.01
N ALA A 47 -8.66 4.20 27.23
CA ALA A 47 -9.40 5.42 27.53
C ALA A 47 -8.50 6.65 27.32
N ILE A 48 -9.08 7.72 26.77
CA ILE A 48 -8.40 9.01 26.59
C ILE A 48 -9.20 10.14 27.24
N ASP A 49 -8.50 11.17 27.68
CA ASP A 49 -9.12 12.44 28.01
C ASP A 49 -9.51 13.13 26.69
N ALA A 50 -10.79 13.50 26.59
CA ALA A 50 -11.29 14.19 25.41
C ALA A 50 -10.70 15.60 25.29
N THR A 51 -10.48 16.04 24.05
CA THR A 51 -10.18 17.43 23.70
C THR A 51 -11.21 17.92 22.69
N PRO A 52 -11.36 19.25 22.45
CA PRO A 52 -12.28 19.76 21.44
C PRO A 52 -12.05 19.19 20.02
N GLU A 53 -10.81 18.74 19.73
CA GLU A 53 -10.43 18.17 18.45
C GLU A 53 -10.62 16.64 18.39
N ILE A 54 -10.45 15.95 19.54
CA ILE A 54 -10.52 14.48 19.63
C ILE A 54 -11.36 14.11 20.85
N PHE A 55 -12.62 13.83 20.65
CA PHE A 55 -13.57 13.58 21.76
C PHE A 55 -14.37 12.28 21.62
N THR A 56 -14.29 11.57 20.51
CA THR A 56 -15.08 10.36 20.24
C THR A 56 -14.29 9.07 20.49
N ALA A 57 -13.91 8.42 19.41
CA ALA A 57 -13.09 7.22 19.38
C ALA A 57 -12.13 7.28 18.20
N GLY A 58 -11.16 6.38 18.18
CA GLY A 58 -10.23 6.20 17.06
C GLY A 58 -9.48 4.90 17.21
N VAL A 59 -8.91 4.37 16.12
CA VAL A 59 -8.12 3.15 16.14
C VAL A 59 -6.79 3.35 15.44
N THR A 60 -5.72 2.82 16.03
CA THR A 60 -4.38 2.80 15.44
C THR A 60 -4.18 1.58 14.56
N GLU A 61 -3.21 1.60 13.65
CA GLU A 61 -2.82 0.44 12.83
C GLU A 61 -2.43 -0.78 13.67
N ARG A 62 -1.94 -0.56 14.88
CA ARG A 62 -1.53 -1.61 15.85
C ARG A 62 -2.68 -2.16 16.69
N GLY A 63 -3.92 -1.78 16.40
CA GLY A 63 -5.12 -2.27 17.07
C GLY A 63 -5.37 -1.66 18.44
N ILE A 64 -4.77 -0.49 18.78
CA ILE A 64 -5.14 0.26 19.98
C ILE A 64 -6.38 1.06 19.65
N MET A 65 -7.48 0.82 20.34
CA MET A 65 -8.73 1.57 20.22
C MET A 65 -8.78 2.63 21.30
N LEU A 66 -8.59 3.86 20.92
CA LEU A 66 -8.76 5.02 21.76
C LEU A 66 -10.24 5.32 21.88
N TRP A 67 -10.71 5.62 23.08
CA TRP A 67 -12.12 5.95 23.32
C TRP A 67 -12.30 6.94 24.48
N SER A 68 -13.28 7.82 24.37
CA SER A 68 -13.57 8.82 25.39
C SER A 68 -14.70 8.37 26.31
N PRO A 69 -14.47 8.16 27.62
CA PRO A 69 -15.52 7.89 28.59
C PRO A 69 -16.54 9.01 28.65
N HIS A 70 -16.09 10.27 28.52
CA HIS A 70 -16.96 11.45 28.55
C HIS A 70 -17.94 11.47 27.38
N TYR A 71 -17.49 11.06 26.18
CA TYR A 71 -18.36 10.95 25.02
C TYR A 71 -19.42 9.88 25.18
N LEU A 72 -19.03 8.70 25.64
CA LEU A 72 -19.97 7.59 25.85
C LEU A 72 -21.05 7.97 26.86
N LEU A 73 -20.70 8.71 27.92
CA LEU A 73 -21.61 9.11 28.99
C LEU A 73 -22.37 10.44 28.73
N GLY A 74 -22.07 11.12 27.60
CA GLY A 74 -22.65 12.44 27.31
C GLY A 74 -22.20 13.53 28.29
N ARG A 75 -20.94 13.49 28.73
CA ARG A 75 -20.33 14.40 29.72
C ARG A 75 -19.37 15.41 29.10
N LEU A 76 -19.47 15.64 27.79
CA LEU A 76 -18.63 16.64 27.10
C LEU A 76 -19.16 18.06 27.37
N PRO A 77 -18.29 19.08 27.48
CA PRO A 77 -18.70 20.47 27.64
C PRO A 77 -19.54 20.96 26.45
N PRO A 78 -20.72 21.60 26.68
CA PRO A 78 -21.58 22.08 25.58
C PRO A 78 -20.94 23.14 24.69
N ASP A 79 -20.05 23.95 25.24
CA ASP A 79 -19.35 25.04 24.53
C ASP A 79 -18.27 24.55 23.54
N TRP A 80 -17.96 23.24 23.53
CA TRP A 80 -17.14 22.61 22.50
C TRP A 80 -17.89 22.46 21.18
N PHE A 81 -19.20 22.66 21.16
CA PHE A 81 -20.05 22.42 19.99
C PHE A 81 -20.68 23.72 19.51
N GLU A 82 -20.68 23.97 18.21
CA GLU A 82 -21.23 25.20 17.60
C GLU A 82 -22.71 25.45 17.99
N ALA A 83 -23.47 24.37 18.13
CA ALA A 83 -24.89 24.47 18.57
C ALA A 83 -25.07 24.67 20.09
N GLY A 84 -23.96 24.74 20.85
CA GLY A 84 -24.04 24.83 22.33
C GLY A 84 -24.70 23.62 22.99
N LYS A 85 -24.76 22.47 22.30
CA LYS A 85 -25.41 21.25 22.77
C LYS A 85 -24.43 20.06 22.60
N ALA A 86 -23.98 19.53 23.74
CA ALA A 86 -23.16 18.33 23.77
C ALA A 86 -23.95 17.09 23.29
N PRO A 87 -23.28 16.09 22.71
CA PRO A 87 -23.88 14.79 22.42
C PRO A 87 -24.49 14.17 23.69
N ALA A 88 -25.65 13.54 23.53
CA ALA A 88 -26.26 12.79 24.61
C ALA A 88 -25.50 11.51 24.92
N ARG A 89 -25.72 10.94 26.11
CA ARG A 89 -25.23 9.62 26.47
C ARG A 89 -25.59 8.61 25.36
N LEU A 90 -24.63 7.79 24.98
CA LEU A 90 -24.84 6.78 23.96
C LEU A 90 -25.62 5.58 24.52
N THR A 91 -26.45 4.98 23.68
CA THR A 91 -27.04 3.67 23.93
C THR A 91 -26.06 2.54 23.59
N PRO A 92 -26.23 1.32 24.14
CA PRO A 92 -25.41 0.18 23.76
C PRO A 92 -25.38 -0.09 22.25
N GLU A 93 -26.50 0.17 21.53
CA GLU A 93 -26.63 0.05 20.09
C GLU A 93 -25.72 1.05 19.37
N LYS A 94 -25.71 2.31 19.80
CA LYS A 94 -24.85 3.37 19.24
C LYS A 94 -23.37 3.11 19.54
N VAL A 95 -23.06 2.55 20.72
CA VAL A 95 -21.68 2.13 21.04
C VAL A 95 -21.25 0.96 20.19
N ALA A 96 -22.15 0.00 19.90
CA ALA A 96 -21.85 -1.10 18.98
C ALA A 96 -21.55 -0.59 17.56
N GLY A 97 -22.33 0.39 17.09
CA GLY A 97 -22.09 1.04 15.80
C GLY A 97 -20.76 1.78 15.75
N LEU A 98 -20.46 2.59 16.79
CA LEU A 98 -19.18 3.29 16.91
C LEU A 98 -18.01 2.32 16.93
N TRP A 99 -18.10 1.23 17.71
CA TRP A 99 -17.06 0.23 17.79
C TRP A 99 -16.81 -0.45 16.44
N LEU A 100 -17.87 -0.84 15.71
CA LEU A 100 -17.73 -1.42 14.36
C LEU A 100 -17.16 -0.42 13.35
N HIS A 101 -17.52 0.84 13.46
CA HIS A 101 -16.99 1.91 12.62
C HIS A 101 -15.46 1.97 12.75
N GLU A 102 -14.93 2.01 13.98
CA GLU A 102 -13.48 2.02 14.21
C GLU A 102 -12.80 0.74 13.71
N VAL A 103 -13.42 -0.42 13.96
CA VAL A 103 -12.89 -1.69 13.44
C VAL A 103 -12.86 -1.71 11.91
N LEU A 104 -13.84 -1.13 11.25
CA LEU A 104 -13.86 -1.03 9.79
C LEU A 104 -12.77 -0.10 9.25
N HIS A 105 -12.43 0.98 9.95
CA HIS A 105 -11.25 1.79 9.60
C HIS A 105 -9.98 0.95 9.64
N LEU A 106 -9.81 0.11 10.65
CA LEU A 106 -8.66 -0.76 10.81
C LEU A 106 -8.57 -1.81 9.71
N VAL A 107 -9.65 -2.56 9.44
CA VAL A 107 -9.64 -3.63 8.42
C VAL A 107 -9.54 -3.08 6.99
N ASN A 108 -10.02 -1.87 6.72
CA ASN A 108 -9.83 -1.15 5.46
C ASN A 108 -8.43 -0.49 5.36
N THR A 109 -7.61 -0.57 6.41
CA THR A 109 -6.27 0.05 6.48
C THR A 109 -6.28 1.54 6.11
N HIS A 110 -7.32 2.29 6.53
CA HIS A 110 -7.52 3.68 6.10
C HIS A 110 -6.35 4.58 6.47
N ALA A 111 -5.71 4.40 7.64
CA ALA A 111 -4.54 5.17 8.05
C ALA A 111 -3.37 5.00 7.08
N ARG A 112 -3.09 3.77 6.63
CA ARG A 112 -2.04 3.46 5.64
C ARG A 112 -2.41 3.93 4.24
N ARG A 113 -3.67 3.73 3.82
CA ARG A 113 -4.18 4.12 2.48
C ARG A 113 -4.21 5.63 2.30
N ARG A 114 -4.34 6.41 3.37
CA ARG A 114 -4.29 7.88 3.30
C ARG A 114 -3.04 8.37 2.59
N GLY A 115 -1.86 7.84 2.92
CA GLY A 115 -0.60 8.30 2.35
C GLY A 115 -0.38 9.81 2.56
N SER A 116 -0.06 10.53 1.50
CA SER A 116 0.14 12.00 1.49
C SER A 116 -1.13 12.83 1.28
N ARG A 117 -2.31 12.21 1.21
CA ARG A 117 -3.60 12.89 0.98
C ARG A 117 -3.98 13.75 2.18
N ASP A 118 -4.89 14.74 1.94
CA ASP A 118 -5.44 15.56 3.03
C ASP A 118 -6.10 14.67 4.08
N PRO A 119 -5.67 14.74 5.36
CA PRO A 119 -6.14 13.84 6.39
C PRO A 119 -7.63 13.98 6.70
N LYS A 120 -8.15 15.21 6.73
CA LYS A 120 -9.57 15.49 7.04
C LYS A 120 -10.46 15.00 5.91
N LEU A 121 -10.07 15.28 4.67
CA LEU A 121 -10.84 14.87 3.50
C LEU A 121 -10.85 13.34 3.36
N PHE A 122 -9.71 12.69 3.62
CA PHE A 122 -9.62 11.23 3.57
C PHE A 122 -10.39 10.55 4.70
N ASN A 123 -10.47 11.18 5.88
CA ASN A 123 -11.30 10.70 6.98
C ASN A 123 -12.78 10.68 6.58
N VAL A 124 -13.29 11.78 6.03
CA VAL A 124 -14.67 11.86 5.52
C VAL A 124 -14.92 10.80 4.43
N ALA A 125 -13.95 10.59 3.52
CA ALA A 125 -14.03 9.55 2.50
C ALA A 125 -14.10 8.14 3.10
N GLY A 126 -13.31 7.89 4.15
CA GLY A 126 -13.35 6.64 4.91
C GLY A 126 -14.70 6.41 5.56
N ASP A 127 -15.26 7.42 6.22
CA ASP A 127 -16.57 7.36 6.86
C ASP A 127 -17.68 7.07 5.85
N LEU A 128 -17.66 7.73 4.69
CA LEU A 128 -18.59 7.46 3.59
C LEU A 128 -18.53 6.01 3.10
N ALA A 129 -17.34 5.42 3.09
CA ALA A 129 -17.16 4.04 2.64
C ALA A 129 -17.69 3.00 3.65
N ILE A 130 -17.59 3.27 4.96
CA ILE A 130 -17.90 2.27 5.99
C ILE A 130 -19.26 2.43 6.65
N ASN A 131 -19.80 3.65 6.77
CA ASN A 131 -21.06 3.91 7.45
C ASN A 131 -22.24 3.09 6.88
N PRO A 132 -22.41 2.95 5.55
CA PRO A 132 -23.45 2.08 4.99
C PRO A 132 -23.35 0.65 5.48
N SER A 133 -22.13 0.08 5.56
CA SER A 133 -21.90 -1.30 6.03
C SER A 133 -22.27 -1.47 7.51
N VAL A 134 -21.99 -0.48 8.38
CA VAL A 134 -22.38 -0.52 9.80
C VAL A 134 -23.91 -0.57 9.92
N ARG A 135 -24.62 0.25 9.15
CA ARG A 135 -26.09 0.28 9.11
C ARG A 135 -26.66 -1.05 8.58
N GLU A 136 -26.10 -1.62 7.52
CA GLU A 136 -26.55 -2.89 6.94
C GLU A 136 -26.36 -4.07 7.91
N ILE A 137 -25.30 -4.06 8.76
CA ILE A 137 -25.14 -5.01 9.87
C ILE A 137 -26.28 -4.84 10.91
N GLY A 138 -27.01 -3.77 10.86
CA GLY A 138 -28.08 -3.45 11.82
C GLY A 138 -27.55 -2.79 13.10
N CYS A 139 -26.40 -2.13 13.06
CA CYS A 139 -25.90 -1.27 14.12
C CYS A 139 -26.23 0.18 13.84
N GLU A 140 -26.55 0.93 14.90
CA GLU A 140 -26.88 2.35 14.83
C GLU A 140 -25.62 3.17 15.10
N LEU A 141 -25.32 4.14 14.24
CA LEU A 141 -24.23 5.09 14.48
C LEU A 141 -24.73 6.24 15.37
N PRO A 142 -23.82 6.88 16.15
CA PRO A 142 -24.14 8.15 16.80
C PRO A 142 -24.60 9.21 15.79
N ASP A 143 -25.36 10.21 16.25
CA ASP A 143 -25.87 11.28 15.39
C ASP A 143 -24.75 12.13 14.81
N GLY A 144 -24.85 12.54 13.53
CA GLY A 144 -23.90 13.43 12.83
C GLY A 144 -22.92 12.72 11.93
N GLY A 145 -23.00 11.40 11.73
CA GLY A 145 -22.22 10.69 10.72
C GLY A 145 -22.52 11.19 9.31
N VAL A 146 -21.54 11.09 8.40
CA VAL A 146 -21.68 11.47 6.99
C VAL A 146 -22.16 10.27 6.16
N TRP A 147 -23.02 10.54 5.17
CA TRP A 147 -23.66 9.51 4.36
C TRP A 147 -23.55 9.81 2.87
N PRO A 148 -23.29 8.81 1.99
CA PRO A 148 -23.20 9.03 0.54
C PRO A 148 -24.45 9.69 -0.06
N LYS A 149 -25.65 9.34 0.45
CA LYS A 149 -26.92 9.91 -0.01
C LYS A 149 -27.02 11.42 0.17
N GLU A 150 -26.35 11.98 1.17
CA GLU A 150 -26.32 13.42 1.40
C GLU A 150 -25.64 14.19 0.27
N PHE A 151 -24.75 13.50 -0.46
CA PHE A 151 -24.03 14.02 -1.63
C PHE A 151 -24.66 13.60 -2.97
N GLY A 152 -25.69 12.75 -2.93
CA GLY A 152 -26.27 12.14 -4.13
C GLY A 152 -25.35 11.10 -4.78
N TRP A 153 -24.47 10.46 -4.00
CA TRP A 153 -23.53 9.46 -4.46
C TRP A 153 -24.01 8.04 -4.17
N ASP A 154 -23.52 7.09 -4.98
CA ASP A 154 -23.78 5.67 -4.78
C ASP A 154 -23.16 5.20 -3.46
N GLU A 155 -23.83 4.27 -2.80
CA GLU A 155 -23.32 3.55 -1.64
C GLU A 155 -22.31 2.46 -2.08
N ASN A 156 -21.45 2.02 -1.18
CA ASN A 156 -20.46 0.97 -1.40
C ASN A 156 -19.27 1.32 -2.33
N LEU A 157 -18.97 2.60 -2.55
CA LEU A 157 -17.70 3.01 -3.14
C LEU A 157 -16.57 2.85 -2.10
N THR A 158 -15.33 2.76 -2.56
CA THR A 158 -14.14 2.73 -1.70
C THR A 158 -13.81 4.12 -1.17
N ALA A 159 -13.02 4.19 -0.09
CA ALA A 159 -12.53 5.46 0.43
C ALA A 159 -11.74 6.27 -0.61
N ASP A 160 -11.00 5.59 -1.50
CA ASP A 160 -10.25 6.25 -2.58
C ASP A 160 -11.18 6.87 -3.63
N GLU A 161 -12.27 6.18 -3.99
CA GLU A 161 -13.29 6.69 -4.92
C GLU A 161 -14.04 7.88 -4.32
N TYR A 162 -14.45 7.81 -3.04
CA TYR A 162 -15.07 8.95 -2.35
C TYR A 162 -14.10 10.13 -2.20
N TYR A 163 -12.82 9.86 -1.94
CA TYR A 163 -11.82 10.91 -1.87
C TYR A 163 -11.71 11.68 -3.19
N ALA A 164 -11.67 10.97 -4.30
CA ALA A 164 -11.64 11.59 -5.62
C ALA A 164 -12.90 12.43 -5.94
N LEU A 165 -14.07 12.00 -5.44
CA LEU A 165 -15.32 12.77 -5.57
C LEU A 165 -15.30 14.03 -4.69
N LEU A 166 -14.83 13.91 -3.45
CA LEU A 166 -14.68 15.03 -2.52
C LEU A 166 -13.68 16.06 -3.03
N GLU A 167 -12.55 15.61 -3.57
CA GLU A 167 -11.51 16.49 -4.12
C GLU A 167 -12.05 17.31 -5.30
N LYS A 168 -12.81 16.70 -6.20
CA LYS A 168 -13.50 17.42 -7.30
C LYS A 168 -14.50 18.46 -6.76
N LEU A 169 -15.23 18.13 -5.70
CA LEU A 169 -16.18 19.06 -5.05
C LEU A 169 -15.46 20.28 -4.45
N VAL A 170 -14.32 20.08 -3.81
CA VAL A 170 -13.49 21.17 -3.26
C VAL A 170 -12.92 22.03 -4.39
N GLN A 171 -12.41 21.43 -5.47
CA GLN A 171 -11.89 22.16 -6.63
C GLN A 171 -12.96 23.00 -7.32
N GLN A 172 -14.17 22.48 -7.50
CA GLN A 172 -15.30 23.23 -8.10
C GLN A 172 -15.71 24.44 -7.26
N ARG A 173 -15.63 24.35 -5.93
CA ARG A 173 -15.92 25.48 -5.04
C ARG A 173 -14.82 26.55 -5.08
N ASN A 174 -13.56 26.14 -5.21
CA ASN A 174 -12.42 27.06 -5.27
C ASN A 174 -12.23 27.69 -6.67
N GLY A 175 -12.75 27.06 -7.73
CA GLY A 175 -12.69 27.54 -9.11
C GLY A 175 -13.86 28.44 -9.54
N GLY A 176 -14.84 28.66 -8.68
CA GLY A 176 -16.08 29.40 -8.98
C GLY A 176 -15.96 30.95 -8.95
N CYS A 177 -14.77 31.53 -8.90
CA CYS A 177 -14.54 32.99 -8.95
C CYS A 177 -13.58 33.36 -10.08
N SER A 178 -13.94 33.06 -11.34
CA SER A 178 -13.27 33.64 -12.52
C SER A 178 -14.30 33.76 -13.64
N GLY A 179 -15.03 34.86 -13.62
CA GLY A 179 -15.97 35.23 -14.67
C GLY A 179 -16.21 36.73 -14.68
N SER A 180 -15.54 37.41 -15.59
CA SER A 180 -15.79 38.69 -16.25
C SER A 180 -15.39 40.01 -15.54
N ASP A 181 -14.44 40.64 -16.23
CA ASP A 181 -14.27 42.06 -16.54
C ASP A 181 -13.99 43.11 -15.45
N GLY A 182 -12.87 43.81 -15.66
CA GLY A 182 -12.66 45.17 -15.19
C GLY A 182 -11.29 45.42 -14.58
N ASP A 183 -10.39 45.94 -15.42
CA ASP A 183 -9.16 46.67 -15.01
C ASP A 183 -9.30 47.45 -13.73
N GLN A 184 -8.42 47.21 -12.75
CA GLN A 184 -7.72 48.29 -12.07
C GLN A 184 -6.63 47.72 -11.14
N GLN A 185 -5.44 48.23 -11.37
CA GLN A 185 -4.24 48.03 -10.55
C GLN A 185 -4.44 48.46 -9.11
N GLN A 186 -4.19 47.58 -8.14
CA GLN A 186 -3.65 48.03 -6.85
C GLN A 186 -2.73 46.97 -6.23
N LYS A 187 -1.48 47.40 -5.99
CA LYS A 187 -0.47 46.68 -5.21
C LYS A 187 -0.92 46.53 -3.76
N GLY A 188 -0.94 45.34 -3.20
CA GLY A 188 -1.23 45.11 -1.78
C GLY A 188 -0.75 43.75 -1.28
N LYS A 189 0.36 43.76 -0.59
CA LYS A 189 0.88 42.89 0.48
C LYS A 189 0.47 41.41 0.51
N LYS A 190 1.47 40.53 0.30
CA LYS A 190 1.47 39.14 0.70
C LYS A 190 1.22 39.00 2.21
N SER A 191 0.06 38.50 2.61
CA SER A 191 -0.15 37.93 3.93
C SER A 191 -0.20 36.39 3.77
N ARG A 192 0.71 35.69 4.45
CA ARG A 192 0.62 34.25 4.68
C ARG A 192 -0.58 34.01 5.61
N GLY A 193 -1.76 33.77 5.06
CA GLY A 193 -2.91 33.27 5.78
C GLY A 193 -2.87 31.75 5.77
N LYS A 194 -2.82 31.14 6.94
CA LYS A 194 -3.19 29.74 7.13
C LYS A 194 -4.68 29.66 6.80
N ASP A 195 -5.05 29.02 5.69
CA ASP A 195 -6.44 28.76 5.34
C ASP A 195 -7.01 27.74 6.34
N GLN A 196 -7.58 28.29 7.41
CA GLN A 196 -8.55 27.58 8.25
C GLN A 196 -9.85 27.49 7.44
N TRP A 197 -10.17 26.30 6.99
CA TRP A 197 -11.46 25.96 6.43
C TRP A 197 -12.53 26.18 7.51
N GLN A 198 -13.38 27.22 7.37
CA GLN A 198 -14.50 27.50 8.28
C GLN A 198 -15.84 27.17 7.61
N PRO A 199 -16.77 26.50 8.32
CA PRO A 199 -18.11 26.25 7.81
C PRO A 199 -18.90 27.57 7.70
N SER A 200 -19.47 27.83 6.52
CA SER A 200 -20.35 28.99 6.31
C SER A 200 -21.68 28.81 7.03
N LYS A 201 -22.16 29.89 7.64
CA LYS A 201 -23.49 29.99 8.28
C LYS A 201 -24.59 29.58 7.31
N GLY A 202 -25.50 28.68 7.77
CA GLY A 202 -26.59 28.14 6.97
C GLY A 202 -27.59 29.18 6.49
N ASP A 203 -27.99 29.01 5.23
CA ASP A 203 -29.14 29.70 4.63
C ASP A 203 -30.42 28.98 5.09
N PRO A 204 -31.42 29.67 5.67
CA PRO A 204 -32.60 29.02 6.26
C PRO A 204 -33.56 28.40 5.23
N ASN A 205 -33.35 28.52 3.91
CA ASN A 205 -34.21 27.98 2.86
C ASN A 205 -33.53 27.04 1.83
N GLY A 206 -32.28 26.67 2.04
CA GLY A 206 -31.61 25.69 1.19
C GLY A 206 -31.51 24.37 1.92
N ALA A 207 -31.93 23.26 1.31
CA ALA A 207 -31.58 21.91 1.73
C ALA A 207 -30.05 21.86 1.85
N GLY A 208 -29.55 21.89 3.08
CA GLY A 208 -28.14 22.08 3.38
C GLY A 208 -27.31 21.01 2.70
N LYS A 209 -26.56 21.41 1.67
CA LYS A 209 -25.58 20.49 1.04
C LYS A 209 -24.56 20.10 2.10
N PRO A 210 -24.27 18.82 2.28
CA PRO A 210 -23.36 18.31 3.28
C PRO A 210 -22.00 19.01 3.19
N GLN A 211 -21.45 19.41 4.33
CA GLN A 211 -20.16 20.10 4.37
C GLN A 211 -19.08 19.10 4.75
N PRO A 212 -17.95 19.03 4.02
CA PRO A 212 -16.80 18.26 4.45
C PRO A 212 -16.27 18.86 5.76
N GLY A 213 -16.28 18.13 6.87
CA GLY A 213 -15.78 18.59 8.16
C GLY A 213 -16.46 18.00 9.39
N LYS A 214 -17.48 17.16 9.19
CA LYS A 214 -18.14 16.43 10.28
C LYS A 214 -17.77 14.94 10.27
N GLY A 215 -16.49 14.62 10.20
CA GLY A 215 -16.00 13.26 10.45
C GLY A 215 -15.94 13.01 11.97
N TRP A 216 -16.43 11.86 12.41
CA TRP A 216 -16.53 11.48 13.82
C TRP A 216 -15.26 10.82 14.36
N CYS A 217 -14.40 10.31 13.50
CA CYS A 217 -13.26 9.50 13.85
C CYS A 217 -11.98 10.34 13.94
N GLY A 218 -11.27 10.25 15.07
CA GLY A 218 -10.00 10.96 15.27
C GLY A 218 -8.80 10.33 14.59
N SER A 219 -8.84 9.02 14.30
CA SER A 219 -7.65 8.25 13.89
C SER A 219 -7.16 8.54 12.47
N CYS A 220 -8.07 8.84 11.53
CA CYS A 220 -7.69 9.16 10.15
C CYS A 220 -7.50 10.66 9.90
N ALA A 221 -7.93 11.52 10.83
CA ALA A 221 -7.90 12.98 10.69
C ALA A 221 -6.49 13.61 10.82
N GLY A 222 -5.44 12.81 11.02
CA GLY A 222 -4.05 13.29 11.08
C GLY A 222 -3.71 14.07 12.35
N HIS A 223 -4.57 14.00 13.37
CA HIS A 223 -4.18 14.41 14.70
C HIS A 223 -3.15 13.39 15.22
N ALA A 224 -2.00 13.85 15.70
CA ALA A 224 -1.11 13.01 16.47
C ALA A 224 -1.95 12.42 17.60
N VAL A 225 -2.08 11.10 17.63
CA VAL A 225 -2.68 10.41 18.77
C VAL A 225 -1.82 10.81 19.97
N PRO A 226 -2.39 11.39 21.04
CA PRO A 226 -1.63 11.67 22.23
C PRO A 226 -0.98 10.34 22.67
N ASP A 227 0.35 10.32 22.70
CA ASP A 227 1.13 9.12 23.02
C ASP A 227 0.91 7.95 22.03
N GLU A 228 1.25 8.13 20.73
CA GLU A 228 1.73 6.97 19.98
C GLU A 228 2.87 6.38 20.80
N PRO A 229 2.78 5.08 21.17
CA PRO A 229 3.85 4.45 21.93
C PRO A 229 5.16 4.70 21.18
N GLY A 230 6.13 5.34 21.85
CA GLY A 230 7.48 5.50 21.33
C GLY A 230 8.07 4.12 20.98
N GLU A 231 9.15 4.10 20.20
CA GLU A 231 9.91 2.87 19.92
C GLU A 231 10.25 2.17 21.26
N GLY A 232 9.49 1.14 21.65
CA GLY A 232 9.64 0.42 22.90
C GLY A 232 8.35 0.16 23.69
N ASP A 233 7.24 0.81 23.33
CA ASP A 233 5.95 0.62 24.00
C ASP A 233 5.24 -0.61 23.44
N THR A 234 5.02 -1.62 24.30
CA THR A 234 4.57 -2.97 23.92
C THR A 234 3.04 -3.12 23.88
N GLU A 235 2.26 -2.04 24.06
CA GLU A 235 0.80 -2.12 24.19
C GLU A 235 0.06 -2.51 22.92
N GLY A 236 0.60 -2.24 21.72
CA GLY A 236 -0.02 -2.58 20.45
C GLY A 236 0.37 -3.97 19.93
N ARG A 237 -0.36 -4.45 18.91
CA ARG A 237 -0.03 -5.70 18.21
C ARG A 237 1.01 -5.44 17.11
N SER A 238 1.77 -6.48 16.78
CA SER A 238 2.68 -6.42 15.62
C SER A 238 1.89 -6.38 14.30
N ASP A 239 2.47 -5.82 13.25
CA ASP A 239 1.87 -5.77 11.92
C ASP A 239 1.48 -7.18 11.43
N ALA A 240 2.34 -8.18 11.68
CA ALA A 240 2.07 -9.56 11.29
C ALA A 240 0.86 -10.18 12.02
N GLU A 241 0.66 -9.81 13.30
CA GLU A 241 -0.52 -10.28 14.06
C GLU A 241 -1.80 -9.62 13.55
N MET A 242 -1.75 -8.33 13.21
CA MET A 242 -2.89 -7.62 12.65
C MET A 242 -3.23 -8.10 11.25
N GLU A 243 -2.24 -8.28 10.38
CA GLU A 243 -2.45 -8.85 9.03
C GLU A 243 -3.09 -10.24 9.09
N ARG A 244 -2.64 -11.10 10.02
CA ARG A 244 -3.25 -12.41 10.24
C ARG A 244 -4.70 -12.30 10.70
N ALA A 245 -4.99 -11.42 11.66
CA ALA A 245 -6.35 -11.22 12.17
C ALA A 245 -7.30 -10.68 11.10
N VAL A 246 -6.83 -9.76 10.24
CA VAL A 246 -7.58 -9.22 9.10
C VAL A 246 -7.83 -10.31 8.05
N LYS A 247 -6.86 -11.18 7.78
CA LYS A 247 -7.05 -12.31 6.87
C LYS A 247 -8.07 -13.32 7.40
N GLU A 248 -7.98 -13.68 8.68
CA GLU A 248 -8.95 -14.56 9.35
C GLU A 248 -10.37 -13.95 9.33
N PHE A 249 -10.49 -12.64 9.52
CA PHE A 249 -11.74 -11.90 9.34
C PHE A 249 -12.29 -12.07 7.92
N ALA A 250 -11.45 -11.88 6.90
CA ALA A 250 -11.88 -11.97 5.51
C ALA A 250 -12.36 -13.40 5.16
N GLU A 251 -11.66 -14.43 5.64
CA GLU A 251 -12.05 -15.84 5.47
C GLU A 251 -13.37 -16.14 6.18
N ALA A 252 -13.55 -15.66 7.41
CA ALA A 252 -14.77 -15.82 8.18
C ALA A 252 -15.97 -15.10 7.57
N ALA A 253 -15.79 -13.87 7.06
CA ALA A 253 -16.83 -13.12 6.38
C ALA A 253 -17.26 -13.79 5.07
N LYS A 254 -16.31 -14.29 4.28
CA LYS A 254 -16.59 -15.06 3.05
C LYS A 254 -17.37 -16.34 3.35
N ALA A 255 -16.96 -17.07 4.39
CA ALA A 255 -17.68 -18.25 4.84
C ALA A 255 -19.10 -17.91 5.32
N ALA A 256 -19.29 -16.82 6.08
CA ALA A 256 -20.60 -16.37 6.53
C ALA A 256 -21.52 -16.02 5.36
N ALA A 257 -21.01 -15.34 4.33
CA ALA A 257 -21.75 -15.03 3.11
C ALA A 257 -22.20 -16.31 2.37
N ALA A 258 -21.30 -17.30 2.24
CA ALA A 258 -21.60 -18.56 1.56
C ALA A 258 -22.65 -19.43 2.29
N HIS A 259 -22.76 -19.31 3.61
CA HIS A 259 -23.69 -20.11 4.42
C HIS A 259 -25.05 -19.42 4.67
N GLY A 260 -25.27 -18.23 4.09
CA GLY A 260 -26.53 -17.48 4.25
C GLY A 260 -26.83 -17.04 5.70
N ARG A 261 -25.87 -17.13 6.59
CA ARG A 261 -26.00 -16.75 8.00
C ARG A 261 -25.81 -15.24 8.17
N GLY A 262 -26.86 -14.49 7.93
CA GLY A 262 -26.86 -13.03 7.99
C GLY A 262 -26.27 -12.43 6.71
N SER A 263 -26.82 -11.34 6.24
CA SER A 263 -26.26 -10.64 5.08
C SER A 263 -24.93 -9.99 5.47
N VAL A 264 -23.83 -10.45 4.90
CA VAL A 264 -22.59 -9.68 4.95
C VAL A 264 -22.75 -8.52 3.99
N PRO A 265 -22.59 -7.25 4.44
CA PRO A 265 -22.75 -6.08 3.59
C PRO A 265 -21.91 -6.12 2.30
N ALA A 266 -22.45 -5.56 1.22
CA ALA A 266 -21.75 -5.54 -0.07
C ALA A 266 -20.40 -4.84 0.00
N GLY A 267 -20.29 -3.76 0.77
CA GLY A 267 -19.01 -3.07 1.02
C GLY A 267 -17.97 -3.96 1.70
N ILE A 268 -18.41 -4.79 2.65
CA ILE A 268 -17.52 -5.77 3.31
C ILE A 268 -17.12 -6.90 2.36
N LEU A 269 -18.03 -7.41 1.54
CA LEU A 269 -17.70 -8.45 0.56
C LEU A 269 -16.67 -7.96 -0.46
N ARG A 270 -16.79 -6.73 -0.93
CA ARG A 270 -15.79 -6.09 -1.80
C ARG A 270 -14.42 -6.02 -1.14
N LEU A 271 -14.36 -5.60 0.13
CA LEU A 271 -13.14 -5.59 0.93
C LEU A 271 -12.56 -7.01 1.09
N VAL A 272 -13.40 -8.00 1.39
CA VAL A 272 -13.01 -9.40 1.53
C VAL A 272 -12.39 -9.94 0.24
N ASP A 273 -13.00 -9.64 -0.91
CA ASP A 273 -12.45 -10.04 -2.20
C ASP A 273 -11.09 -9.38 -2.48
N GLU A 274 -10.90 -8.13 -2.06
CA GLU A 274 -9.59 -7.44 -2.14
C GLU A 274 -8.55 -8.10 -1.23
N LEU A 275 -8.90 -8.36 0.04
CA LEU A 275 -8.01 -8.95 1.04
C LEU A 275 -7.62 -10.41 0.73
N LEU A 276 -8.53 -11.19 0.15
CA LEU A 276 -8.30 -12.59 -0.21
C LEU A 276 -7.73 -12.78 -1.61
N LYS A 277 -7.56 -11.72 -2.39
CA LYS A 277 -6.75 -11.82 -3.61
C LYS A 277 -5.38 -12.36 -3.23
N PRO A 278 -4.90 -13.43 -3.91
CA PRO A 278 -3.56 -13.92 -3.65
C PRO A 278 -2.61 -12.74 -3.76
N PRO A 279 -1.68 -12.56 -2.78
CA PRO A 279 -0.76 -11.45 -2.81
C PRO A 279 -0.07 -11.50 -4.17
N LYS A 280 -0.18 -10.43 -4.95
CA LYS A 280 0.66 -10.24 -6.13
C LYS A 280 2.07 -10.37 -5.58
N VAL A 281 2.74 -11.50 -5.88
CA VAL A 281 4.12 -11.70 -5.40
C VAL A 281 4.89 -10.50 -5.93
N PRO A 282 5.49 -9.65 -5.07
CA PRO A 282 6.17 -8.47 -5.55
C PRO A 282 7.14 -8.93 -6.62
N TRP A 283 6.98 -8.43 -7.85
CA TRP A 283 7.77 -8.85 -9.01
C TRP A 283 9.29 -8.82 -8.70
N ARG A 284 9.72 -7.87 -7.84
CA ARG A 284 11.09 -7.77 -7.31
C ARG A 284 11.51 -9.04 -6.57
N LYS A 285 10.66 -9.60 -5.74
CA LYS A 285 10.93 -10.86 -5.01
C LYS A 285 10.96 -12.05 -5.95
N LYS A 286 10.04 -12.10 -6.92
CA LYS A 286 9.98 -13.14 -7.96
C LYS A 286 11.22 -13.07 -8.86
N LEU A 287 11.55 -11.88 -9.38
CA LEU A 287 12.74 -11.64 -10.18
C LEU A 287 14.02 -11.97 -9.41
N GLY A 288 14.13 -11.52 -8.15
CA GLY A 288 15.28 -11.83 -7.30
C GLY A 288 15.44 -13.33 -7.04
N THR A 289 14.34 -14.08 -6.94
CA THR A 289 14.39 -15.55 -6.78
C THR A 289 14.85 -16.23 -8.07
N VAL A 290 14.27 -15.84 -9.21
CA VAL A 290 14.63 -16.40 -10.53
C VAL A 290 16.07 -16.05 -10.90
N ALA A 291 16.46 -14.78 -10.72
CA ALA A 291 17.83 -14.34 -11.00
C ALA A 291 18.85 -15.07 -10.11
N ARG A 292 18.60 -15.19 -8.79
CA ARG A 292 19.47 -15.95 -7.88
C ARG A 292 19.57 -17.41 -8.28
N ARG A 293 18.47 -18.06 -8.66
CA ARG A 293 18.48 -19.45 -9.13
C ARG A 293 19.29 -19.61 -10.42
N ALA A 294 19.12 -18.68 -11.37
CA ALA A 294 19.85 -18.69 -12.63
C ALA A 294 21.37 -18.47 -12.41
N VAL A 295 21.73 -17.52 -11.55
CA VAL A 295 23.12 -17.22 -11.18
C VAL A 295 23.73 -18.35 -10.35
N ALA A 296 23.00 -18.96 -9.41
CA ALA A 296 23.46 -20.09 -8.62
C ALA A 296 23.77 -21.33 -9.51
N TRP A 297 22.94 -21.53 -10.55
CA TRP A 297 23.24 -22.60 -11.54
C TRP A 297 24.56 -22.36 -12.24
N ALA A 298 24.87 -21.13 -12.64
CA ALA A 298 26.16 -20.79 -13.26
C ALA A 298 27.33 -20.83 -12.25
N ALA A 299 27.09 -20.39 -10.99
CA ALA A 299 28.07 -20.43 -9.91
C ALA A 299 28.38 -21.85 -9.42
N GLY A 300 27.47 -22.81 -9.62
CA GLY A 300 27.68 -24.23 -9.29
C GLY A 300 28.70 -24.94 -10.19
N ALA A 301 29.08 -24.33 -11.31
CA ALA A 301 30.20 -24.80 -12.16
C ALA A 301 31.53 -24.46 -11.47
N VAL A 302 32.00 -25.37 -10.64
CA VAL A 302 33.27 -25.22 -9.93
C VAL A 302 34.38 -25.67 -10.86
N ASP A 303 35.34 -24.76 -11.14
CA ASP A 303 36.54 -25.08 -11.93
C ASP A 303 37.70 -25.36 -10.99
N THR A 304 38.56 -26.29 -11.42
CA THR A 304 39.71 -26.72 -10.66
C THR A 304 40.92 -25.87 -11.01
N ARG A 305 41.53 -25.20 -10.04
CA ARG A 305 42.79 -24.46 -10.22
C ARG A 305 43.95 -25.28 -9.75
N TYR A 306 44.97 -25.31 -10.59
CA TYR A 306 46.24 -26.04 -10.33
C TYR A 306 47.38 -25.09 -9.96
N ASP A 307 47.15 -23.77 -9.97
CA ASP A 307 48.14 -22.73 -9.65
C ASP A 307 48.35 -22.49 -8.14
N ALA A 308 47.46 -23.02 -7.32
CA ALA A 308 47.56 -22.91 -5.87
C ALA A 308 46.93 -24.12 -5.18
N PRO A 309 47.51 -24.61 -4.07
CA PRO A 309 46.93 -25.71 -3.31
C PRO A 309 45.62 -25.32 -2.62
N SER A 310 44.76 -26.30 -2.38
CA SER A 310 43.55 -26.15 -1.60
C SER A 310 43.84 -25.74 -0.17
N ARG A 311 42.96 -24.97 0.48
CA ARG A 311 43.03 -24.67 1.92
C ARG A 311 43.06 -25.95 2.78
N ARG A 312 42.50 -27.05 2.29
CA ARG A 312 42.55 -28.37 2.97
C ARG A 312 43.93 -29.04 2.94
N GLN A 313 44.85 -28.53 2.12
CA GLN A 313 46.21 -29.03 2.05
C GLN A 313 46.94 -28.94 3.38
N GLY A 314 46.66 -27.89 4.17
CA GLY A 314 47.23 -27.71 5.52
C GLY A 314 46.90 -28.86 6.49
N GLY A 315 45.77 -29.55 6.30
CA GLY A 315 45.40 -30.71 7.14
C GLY A 315 46.12 -32.03 6.77
N ILE A 316 46.65 -32.15 5.55
CA ILE A 316 47.34 -33.34 5.08
C ILE A 316 48.84 -33.11 4.93
N GLY A 317 49.30 -31.86 5.06
CA GLY A 317 50.70 -31.47 4.98
C GLY A 317 51.27 -31.42 3.56
N TYR A 318 52.58 -31.18 3.48
CA TYR A 318 53.38 -31.15 2.22
C TYR A 318 54.58 -32.08 2.43
N GLY A 319 54.88 -32.93 1.46
CA GLY A 319 56.04 -33.82 1.52
C GLY A 319 56.08 -34.80 0.37
N PRO A 320 57.19 -35.58 0.22
CA PRO A 320 57.28 -36.61 -0.79
C PRO A 320 56.15 -37.64 -0.65
N GLY A 321 55.41 -37.87 -1.74
CA GLY A 321 54.29 -38.81 -1.78
C GLY A 321 52.94 -38.25 -1.26
N VAL A 322 52.90 -37.01 -0.77
CA VAL A 322 51.64 -36.35 -0.39
C VAL A 322 51.00 -35.68 -1.63
N PRO A 323 49.80 -36.05 -2.04
CA PRO A 323 49.17 -35.45 -3.22
C PRO A 323 48.81 -33.97 -2.92
N VAL A 324 49.08 -33.13 -3.92
CA VAL A 324 48.66 -31.71 -3.85
C VAL A 324 47.20 -31.62 -4.24
N LEU A 325 46.36 -31.24 -3.29
CA LEU A 325 44.94 -31.02 -3.55
C LEU A 325 44.75 -29.71 -4.35
N SER A 326 44.10 -29.80 -5.48
CA SER A 326 43.77 -28.64 -6.31
C SER A 326 42.75 -27.74 -5.61
N ARG A 327 42.91 -26.42 -5.85
CA ARG A 327 41.95 -25.42 -5.31
C ARG A 327 40.74 -25.33 -6.23
N LEU A 328 39.54 -25.29 -5.62
CA LEU A 328 38.32 -25.02 -6.35
C LEU A 328 38.10 -23.51 -6.48
N ARG A 329 37.74 -23.03 -7.65
CA ARG A 329 37.35 -21.65 -7.92
C ARG A 329 35.88 -21.60 -8.34
N ALA A 330 35.06 -20.87 -7.58
CA ALA A 330 33.73 -20.53 -8.06
C ALA A 330 33.86 -19.54 -9.23
N LYS A 331 33.19 -19.83 -10.34
CA LYS A 331 33.08 -18.92 -11.48
C LYS A 331 32.22 -17.71 -11.04
N VAL A 332 32.70 -16.49 -11.34
CA VAL A 332 31.86 -15.29 -11.21
C VAL A 332 30.86 -15.33 -12.37
N PRO A 333 29.53 -15.45 -12.11
CA PRO A 333 28.56 -15.51 -13.18
C PRO A 333 28.52 -14.21 -13.96
N ARG A 334 28.39 -14.32 -15.28
CA ARG A 334 28.22 -13.18 -16.19
C ARG A 334 26.72 -13.06 -16.52
N VAL A 335 26.16 -11.90 -16.28
CA VAL A 335 24.76 -11.62 -16.55
C VAL A 335 24.70 -10.55 -17.64
N ALA A 336 24.02 -10.87 -18.74
CA ALA A 336 23.63 -9.90 -19.74
C ALA A 336 22.21 -9.41 -19.42
N VAL A 337 21.99 -8.11 -19.48
CA VAL A 337 20.66 -7.49 -19.40
C VAL A 337 20.38 -6.87 -20.76
N ALA A 338 19.46 -7.44 -21.52
CA ALA A 338 18.98 -6.89 -22.77
C ALA A 338 17.70 -6.08 -22.50
N VAL A 339 17.62 -4.92 -23.11
CA VAL A 339 16.51 -3.97 -22.93
C VAL A 339 15.93 -3.68 -24.29
N ASP A 340 14.65 -4.00 -24.43
CA ASP A 340 13.85 -3.62 -25.59
C ASP A 340 13.59 -2.12 -25.55
N THR A 341 14.02 -1.41 -26.59
CA THR A 341 13.84 0.04 -26.71
C THR A 341 12.85 0.39 -27.80
N SER A 342 11.90 -0.51 -28.08
CA SER A 342 10.79 -0.25 -29.03
C SER A 342 9.88 0.88 -28.55
N GLY A 343 9.19 1.54 -29.48
CA GLY A 343 8.40 2.74 -29.21
C GLY A 343 7.14 2.53 -28.34
N SER A 344 6.80 1.28 -27.98
CA SER A 344 5.69 0.92 -27.10
C SER A 344 6.01 1.03 -25.61
N MET A 345 7.29 1.19 -25.25
CA MET A 345 7.78 1.21 -23.87
C MET A 345 7.96 2.64 -23.35
N GLY A 346 7.39 2.95 -22.18
CA GLY A 346 7.62 4.22 -21.48
C GLY A 346 9.05 4.31 -20.91
N ASP A 347 9.78 5.40 -21.22
CA ASP A 347 11.18 5.58 -20.82
C ASP A 347 11.43 5.47 -19.31
N GLU A 348 10.51 5.95 -18.47
CA GLU A 348 10.66 5.91 -17.02
C GLU A 348 10.43 4.52 -16.43
N GLU A 349 9.44 3.79 -16.92
CA GLU A 349 9.09 2.44 -16.49
C GLU A 349 10.21 1.47 -16.88
N LEU A 350 10.69 1.60 -18.09
CA LEU A 350 11.82 0.83 -18.61
C LEU A 350 13.08 1.07 -17.77
N ALA A 351 13.40 2.34 -17.48
CA ALA A 351 14.56 2.70 -16.68
C ALA A 351 14.48 2.13 -15.25
N ARG A 352 13.31 2.11 -14.63
CA ARG A 352 13.08 1.51 -13.31
C ARG A 352 13.26 0.00 -13.34
N ALA A 353 12.64 -0.69 -14.29
CA ALA A 353 12.75 -2.15 -14.44
C ALA A 353 14.21 -2.60 -14.65
N VAL A 354 14.95 -1.87 -15.49
CA VAL A 354 16.38 -2.14 -15.75
C VAL A 354 17.23 -1.88 -14.52
N ALA A 355 17.01 -0.76 -13.81
CA ALA A 355 17.76 -0.43 -12.59
C ALA A 355 17.60 -1.50 -11.50
N GLU A 356 16.39 -1.96 -11.28
CA GLU A 356 16.09 -3.05 -10.33
C GLU A 356 16.73 -4.37 -10.76
N THR A 357 16.62 -4.72 -12.05
CA THR A 357 17.22 -5.93 -12.61
C THR A 357 18.74 -5.94 -12.43
N VAL A 358 19.39 -4.81 -12.73
CA VAL A 358 20.83 -4.62 -12.52
C VAL A 358 21.20 -4.66 -11.04
N GLY A 359 20.39 -4.04 -10.19
CA GLY A 359 20.57 -4.06 -8.73
C GLY A 359 20.53 -5.48 -8.17
N ILE A 360 19.55 -6.28 -8.57
CA ILE A 360 19.42 -7.68 -8.16
C ILE A 360 20.60 -8.52 -8.65
N ALA A 361 21.02 -8.36 -9.91
CA ALA A 361 22.15 -9.10 -10.46
C ALA A 361 23.47 -8.76 -9.76
N LYS A 362 23.71 -7.49 -9.43
CA LYS A 362 24.87 -7.04 -8.64
C LYS A 362 24.84 -7.58 -7.21
N ALA A 363 23.70 -7.60 -6.56
CA ALA A 363 23.54 -8.13 -5.20
C ALA A 363 23.90 -9.62 -5.09
N VAL A 364 23.83 -10.36 -6.19
CA VAL A 364 24.23 -11.77 -6.30
C VAL A 364 25.73 -11.93 -6.67
N GLY A 365 26.47 -10.82 -6.78
CA GLY A 365 27.90 -10.82 -7.13
C GLY A 365 28.19 -11.11 -8.58
N ALA A 366 27.24 -10.90 -9.49
CA ALA A 366 27.43 -11.13 -10.93
C ALA A 366 28.08 -9.92 -11.62
N ALA A 367 28.86 -10.19 -12.65
CA ALA A 367 29.31 -9.17 -13.58
C ALA A 367 28.19 -8.88 -14.59
N VAL A 368 27.72 -7.63 -14.64
CA VAL A 368 26.56 -7.22 -15.43
C VAL A 368 26.98 -6.40 -16.64
N GLN A 369 26.49 -6.78 -17.82
CA GLN A 369 26.58 -6.02 -19.06
C GLN A 369 25.17 -5.68 -19.55
N LEU A 370 24.96 -4.43 -19.98
CA LEU A 370 23.71 -3.95 -20.53
C LEU A 370 23.79 -3.91 -22.05
N TYR A 371 22.75 -4.39 -22.71
CA TYR A 371 22.53 -4.34 -24.14
C TYR A 371 21.24 -3.59 -24.45
N SER A 372 21.32 -2.55 -25.27
CA SER A 372 20.17 -1.84 -25.80
C SER A 372 19.83 -2.42 -27.17
N CYS A 373 18.60 -2.82 -27.36
CA CYS A 373 18.18 -3.59 -28.53
C CYS A 373 16.80 -3.14 -29.02
N ASP A 374 16.67 -2.97 -30.33
CA ASP A 374 15.39 -2.96 -31.05
C ASP A 374 15.43 -4.04 -32.14
N ALA A 375 15.61 -3.67 -33.41
CA ALA A 375 15.87 -4.61 -34.51
C ALA A 375 17.35 -5.08 -34.56
N ALA A 376 18.25 -4.45 -33.81
CA ALA A 376 19.67 -4.76 -33.73
C ALA A 376 20.25 -4.45 -32.35
N VAL A 377 21.44 -4.98 -32.06
CA VAL A 377 22.18 -4.62 -30.84
C VAL A 377 22.88 -3.28 -31.04
N HIS A 378 22.48 -2.25 -30.36
CA HIS A 378 23.01 -0.89 -30.54
C HIS A 378 24.18 -0.55 -29.61
N ALA A 379 24.22 -1.07 -28.41
CA ALA A 379 25.27 -0.80 -27.45
C ALA A 379 25.47 -1.95 -26.46
N ALA A 380 26.73 -2.21 -26.14
CA ALA A 380 27.12 -3.08 -25.05
C ALA A 380 28.01 -2.31 -24.08
N ALA A 381 27.55 -2.03 -22.87
CA ALA A 381 28.31 -1.26 -21.90
C ALA A 381 28.25 -1.90 -20.50
N PRO A 382 29.37 -1.87 -19.74
CA PRO A 382 29.32 -2.25 -18.33
C PRO A 382 28.54 -1.20 -17.53
N VAL A 383 27.55 -1.62 -16.77
CA VAL A 383 26.71 -0.70 -15.95
C VAL A 383 27.37 -0.45 -14.62
N LYS A 384 27.77 0.80 -14.37
CA LYS A 384 28.30 1.24 -13.08
C LYS A 384 27.23 1.97 -12.24
N ASN A 385 26.37 2.79 -12.86
CA ASN A 385 25.35 3.59 -12.18
C ASN A 385 24.07 3.75 -13.03
N PHE A 386 23.04 4.35 -12.46
CA PHE A 386 21.73 4.59 -13.11
C PHE A 386 21.83 5.54 -14.32
N ALA A 387 22.73 6.52 -14.28
CA ALA A 387 22.91 7.46 -15.38
C ALA A 387 23.44 6.80 -16.65
N ASP A 388 24.22 5.73 -16.51
CA ASP A 388 24.73 4.95 -17.64
C ASP A 388 23.60 4.22 -18.37
N ILE A 389 22.56 3.79 -17.64
CA ILE A 389 21.39 3.12 -18.21
C ILE A 389 20.66 4.10 -19.14
N LYS A 390 20.32 5.28 -18.65
CA LYS A 390 19.54 6.29 -19.39
C LYS A 390 20.27 6.80 -20.66
N ARG A 391 21.61 6.88 -20.64
CA ARG A 391 22.40 7.29 -21.80
C ARG A 391 22.48 6.24 -22.90
N ASN A 392 22.40 4.97 -22.53
CA ASN A 392 22.58 3.84 -23.46
C ASN A 392 21.27 3.30 -24.02
N LEU A 393 20.11 3.81 -23.53
CA LEU A 393 18.80 3.50 -24.10
C LEU A 393 18.61 4.35 -25.35
N LYS A 394 18.88 3.78 -26.51
CA LYS A 394 18.60 4.37 -27.83
C LYS A 394 17.84 3.34 -28.64
N GLY A 395 16.70 3.74 -29.22
CA GLY A 395 15.90 2.88 -30.05
C GLY A 395 14.67 3.63 -30.59
N GLY A 396 13.80 2.94 -31.29
CA GLY A 396 12.59 3.48 -31.92
C GLY A 396 12.14 2.64 -33.10
N GLY A 397 12.78 1.48 -33.32
CA GLY A 397 12.45 0.52 -34.39
C GLY A 397 11.45 -0.57 -33.98
N GLY A 398 11.25 -1.55 -34.84
CA GLY A 398 10.47 -2.76 -34.56
C GLY A 398 11.26 -3.74 -33.68
N THR A 399 10.55 -4.63 -32.98
CA THR A 399 11.12 -5.55 -32.00
C THR A 399 11.46 -6.90 -32.63
N TYR A 400 12.75 -7.25 -32.65
CA TYR A 400 13.26 -8.56 -33.03
C TYR A 400 14.21 -9.10 -31.94
N PHE A 401 13.92 -10.26 -31.38
CA PHE A 401 14.72 -10.83 -30.29
C PHE A 401 15.87 -11.73 -30.77
N GLN A 402 15.69 -12.42 -31.88
CA GLN A 402 16.69 -13.34 -32.41
C GLN A 402 18.06 -12.69 -32.68
N PRO A 403 18.17 -11.47 -33.25
CA PRO A 403 19.47 -10.82 -33.48
C PRO A 403 20.29 -10.64 -32.20
N VAL A 404 19.61 -10.37 -31.06
CA VAL A 404 20.26 -10.24 -29.75
C VAL A 404 20.78 -11.58 -29.27
N LEU A 405 19.94 -12.62 -29.37
CA LEU A 405 20.34 -13.99 -28.99
C LEU A 405 21.56 -14.48 -29.79
N ASP A 406 21.55 -14.23 -31.11
CA ASP A 406 22.65 -14.58 -32.01
C ASP A 406 23.94 -13.80 -31.72
N ALA A 407 23.79 -12.50 -31.38
CA ALA A 407 24.94 -11.66 -31.02
C ALA A 407 25.60 -12.16 -29.72
N LEU A 408 24.80 -12.53 -28.72
CA LEU A 408 25.29 -13.07 -27.45
C LEU A 408 25.95 -14.45 -27.63
N GLU A 409 25.43 -15.28 -28.52
CA GLU A 409 26.03 -16.58 -28.84
C GLU A 409 27.42 -16.47 -29.52
N LYS A 410 27.67 -15.42 -30.30
CA LYS A 410 28.91 -15.16 -31.00
C LYS A 410 30.00 -14.56 -30.10
N LEU A 411 29.67 -14.12 -28.89
CA LEU A 411 30.65 -13.56 -27.97
C LEU A 411 31.67 -14.62 -27.56
N VAL A 412 32.96 -14.24 -27.55
CA VAL A 412 34.05 -15.08 -27.02
C VAL A 412 33.81 -15.44 -25.57
N GLN A 413 33.28 -14.49 -24.81
CA GLN A 413 32.91 -14.66 -23.42
C GLN A 413 31.38 -14.55 -23.27
N LYS A 414 30.70 -15.67 -23.52
CA LYS A 414 29.24 -15.74 -23.43
C LYS A 414 28.75 -15.43 -22.01
N PRO A 415 27.62 -14.74 -21.86
CA PRO A 415 26.95 -14.61 -20.56
C PRO A 415 26.38 -15.98 -20.15
N ASP A 416 26.36 -16.25 -18.86
CA ASP A 416 25.73 -17.44 -18.28
C ASP A 416 24.22 -17.28 -18.20
N VAL A 417 23.77 -16.03 -17.98
CA VAL A 417 22.34 -15.66 -17.84
C VAL A 417 22.05 -14.42 -18.68
N LEU A 418 20.96 -14.47 -19.43
CA LEU A 418 20.39 -13.32 -20.12
C LEU A 418 19.06 -12.95 -19.41
N ILE A 419 18.93 -11.71 -18.98
CA ILE A 419 17.69 -11.14 -18.51
C ILE A 419 17.20 -10.17 -19.59
N TYR A 420 16.08 -10.48 -20.21
CA TYR A 420 15.51 -9.69 -21.30
C TYR A 420 14.30 -8.90 -20.79
N VAL A 421 14.38 -7.57 -20.81
CA VAL A 421 13.31 -6.65 -20.41
C VAL A 421 12.58 -6.16 -21.64
N THR A 422 11.28 -6.46 -21.77
CA THR A 422 10.46 -6.19 -22.97
C THR A 422 8.96 -6.16 -22.60
N ASP A 423 8.11 -5.60 -23.45
CA ASP A 423 6.66 -5.78 -23.38
C ASP A 423 6.18 -7.11 -23.99
N GLY A 424 7.09 -7.83 -24.64
CA GLY A 424 6.84 -9.14 -25.24
C GLY A 424 6.35 -9.10 -26.69
N GLY A 425 6.10 -7.91 -27.24
CA GLY A 425 5.70 -7.74 -28.64
C GLY A 425 6.90 -7.96 -29.57
N ASN A 426 6.93 -9.08 -30.28
CA ASN A 426 7.98 -9.40 -31.25
C ASN A 426 7.40 -9.90 -32.58
N PHE A 427 8.17 -9.70 -33.65
CA PHE A 427 7.80 -10.11 -35.00
C PHE A 427 8.51 -11.39 -35.47
N ASP A 428 9.46 -11.91 -34.70
CA ASP A 428 10.27 -13.07 -35.04
C ASP A 428 9.98 -14.31 -34.18
N THR A 429 10.40 -15.45 -34.64
CA THR A 429 10.40 -16.71 -33.89
C THR A 429 11.80 -16.97 -33.34
N CYS A 430 11.91 -17.01 -32.00
CA CYS A 430 13.20 -17.13 -31.34
C CYS A 430 13.62 -18.57 -31.11
N LYS A 431 14.91 -18.83 -31.34
CA LYS A 431 15.59 -20.11 -31.00
C LYS A 431 16.30 -19.95 -29.67
N LYS A 432 16.20 -20.99 -28.82
CA LYS A 432 16.87 -21.01 -27.52
C LYS A 432 18.40 -20.90 -27.72
N PRO A 433 19.05 -19.89 -27.09
CA PRO A 433 20.52 -19.75 -27.22
C PRO A 433 21.26 -20.86 -26.46
N ARG A 434 22.35 -21.34 -27.03
CA ARG A 434 23.14 -22.43 -26.44
C ARG A 434 24.02 -21.96 -25.29
N GLY A 435 23.83 -22.60 -24.13
CA GLY A 435 24.64 -22.33 -22.93
C GLY A 435 24.28 -21.06 -22.19
N ILE A 436 23.19 -20.38 -22.57
CA ILE A 436 22.71 -19.16 -21.93
C ILE A 436 21.31 -19.45 -21.33
N ARG A 437 21.13 -19.18 -20.04
CA ARG A 437 19.81 -19.24 -19.41
C ARG A 437 19.09 -17.93 -19.62
N VAL A 438 17.87 -17.97 -20.16
CA VAL A 438 17.08 -16.76 -20.45
C VAL A 438 16.03 -16.55 -19.39
N VAL A 439 15.88 -15.30 -18.95
CA VAL A 439 14.81 -14.82 -18.06
C VAL A 439 14.12 -13.66 -18.78
N TRP A 440 12.85 -13.83 -19.09
CA TRP A 440 12.02 -12.81 -19.71
C TRP A 440 11.36 -11.96 -18.63
N VAL A 441 11.56 -10.66 -18.66
CA VAL A 441 10.95 -9.69 -17.74
C VAL A 441 9.97 -8.86 -18.55
N LEU A 442 8.68 -9.13 -18.36
CA LEU A 442 7.60 -8.47 -19.12
C LEU A 442 7.13 -7.23 -18.38
N VAL A 443 7.17 -6.07 -19.04
CA VAL A 443 6.86 -4.74 -18.51
C VAL A 443 5.77 -4.09 -19.38
N GLY A 444 4.96 -3.21 -18.79
CA GLY A 444 3.95 -2.42 -19.51
C GLY A 444 2.52 -2.97 -19.44
N LYS A 445 1.55 -2.12 -19.76
CA LYS A 445 0.11 -2.43 -19.67
C LYS A 445 -0.38 -3.45 -20.69
N HIS A 446 0.23 -3.48 -21.86
CA HIS A 446 -0.13 -4.36 -22.98
C HIS A 446 0.83 -5.54 -23.13
N ARG A 447 1.55 -5.87 -22.05
CA ARG A 447 2.53 -6.97 -22.06
C ARG A 447 1.89 -8.28 -22.51
N CYS A 448 2.63 -9.00 -23.33
CA CYS A 448 2.25 -10.34 -23.78
C CYS A 448 3.46 -11.30 -23.69
N ARG A 449 3.22 -12.59 -23.71
CA ARG A 449 4.33 -13.54 -23.87
C ARG A 449 4.95 -13.37 -25.25
N PRO A 450 6.28 -13.36 -25.35
CA PRO A 450 6.97 -13.28 -26.64
C PRO A 450 6.46 -14.36 -27.60
N ASN A 451 6.13 -13.96 -28.83
CA ASN A 451 5.61 -14.89 -29.82
C ASN A 451 6.66 -15.93 -30.24
N GLY A 452 6.26 -17.21 -30.28
CA GLY A 452 7.16 -18.30 -30.68
C GLY A 452 8.29 -18.62 -29.70
N VAL A 453 8.17 -18.15 -28.42
CA VAL A 453 9.16 -18.44 -27.37
C VAL A 453 8.59 -19.46 -26.40
N ASP A 454 9.15 -20.67 -26.40
CA ASP A 454 8.82 -21.79 -25.51
C ASP A 454 9.87 -22.05 -24.42
N PHE A 455 10.89 -21.19 -24.31
CA PHE A 455 12.03 -21.34 -23.41
C PHE A 455 12.22 -20.13 -22.48
N GLY A 456 12.88 -20.36 -21.35
CA GLY A 456 13.20 -19.34 -20.36
C GLY A 456 12.17 -19.21 -19.25
N ASP A 457 12.58 -18.56 -18.17
CA ASP A 457 11.69 -18.23 -17.06
C ASP A 457 11.02 -16.87 -17.35
N VAL A 458 9.71 -16.75 -17.07
CA VAL A 458 8.95 -15.51 -17.31
C VAL A 458 8.61 -14.84 -15.98
N VAL A 459 8.92 -13.56 -15.86
CA VAL A 459 8.56 -12.70 -14.73
C VAL A 459 7.77 -11.50 -15.26
N GLU A 460 6.54 -11.36 -14.84
CA GLU A 460 5.68 -10.22 -15.19
C GLU A 460 5.82 -9.15 -14.12
N ILE A 461 6.03 -7.90 -14.55
CA ILE A 461 6.03 -6.72 -13.70
C ILE A 461 4.64 -6.12 -13.78
N ASP A 462 3.90 -6.18 -12.69
CA ASP A 462 2.65 -5.44 -12.55
C ASP A 462 2.98 -3.99 -12.19
N GLU A 463 2.37 -3.04 -12.89
CA GLU A 463 2.38 -1.64 -12.50
C GLU A 463 1.58 -1.49 -11.19
N ASP A 464 2.19 -0.81 -10.21
CA ASP A 464 1.51 -0.37 -8.98
C ASP A 464 0.62 0.84 -9.25
#